data_ead8d9b2915aee64f3516345ed22e15f
#
_entry.id   ead8d9b2915aee64f3516345ed22e15f
#
_cell.length_a   1.000
_cell.length_b   1.000
_cell.length_c   1.000
_cell.angle_alpha   90.00
_cell.angle_beta   90.00
_cell.angle_gamma   90.00
#
_symmetry.space_group_name_H-M   'P 1'
#
loop_
_entity.id
_entity.type
_entity.pdbx_description
1 polymer ?
#
loop_
_entity_poly.entity_id
_entity_poly.type
_entity_poly.pdbx_seq_one_letter_code
_entity_poly.pdbx_strand_id
1 'polypeptide(L)'
;MKKLRWQILVVAVTVVIVALLLLSQQPISTSFLPEAAPGGIYTEALVGSMGRLNPMLDWNNPADRDINRLILSGLIRFDSHGLPQPDLAEAWGTSPDGTLYNFSIRSNAVWHDGQPVTSDDVIFTIEMIKSSGSLFPQDIKDLWAQIEIKRFDDKTFQFKLPEPFAPFLDYVTFGVLPKHLLETVPADQLATAQFNLQPIGTGP
;
A
#
# COMPACT_ATOMS: atom_id res chain seq x y z
N MET A 1 29.29 -9.70 72.58
CA MET A 1 29.09 -10.77 71.58
C MET A 1 27.63 -10.88 71.07
N LYS A 2 26.57 -10.70 71.85
CA LYS A 2 25.18 -10.75 71.39
C LYS A 2 24.78 -9.69 70.38
N LYS A 3 25.27 -8.42 70.55
CA LYS A 3 24.97 -7.31 69.66
C LYS A 3 25.58 -7.51 68.24
N LEU A 4 26.81 -8.07 68.18
CA LEU A 4 27.47 -8.34 66.90
C LEU A 4 26.76 -9.42 66.09
N ARG A 5 26.25 -10.47 66.75
CA ARG A 5 25.47 -11.55 66.09
C ARG A 5 24.16 -11.02 65.53
N TRP A 6 23.49 -10.09 66.22
CA TRP A 6 22.29 -9.45 65.77
C TRP A 6 22.53 -8.58 64.53
N GLN A 7 23.60 -7.81 64.50
CA GLN A 7 24.00 -6.98 63.37
C GLN A 7 24.33 -7.81 62.12
N ILE A 8 25.01 -8.92 62.30
CA ILE A 8 25.29 -9.85 61.16
C ILE A 8 24.01 -10.45 60.63
N LEU A 9 23.06 -10.79 61.49
CA LEU A 9 21.78 -11.34 61.08
C LEU A 9 20.94 -10.33 60.29
N VAL A 10 20.92 -9.08 60.71
CA VAL A 10 20.23 -7.98 60.00
C VAL A 10 20.82 -7.81 58.62
N VAL A 11 22.16 -7.71 58.53
CA VAL A 11 22.83 -7.57 57.23
C VAL A 11 22.55 -8.73 56.31
N ALA A 12 22.59 -9.99 56.80
CA ALA A 12 22.28 -11.17 56.01
C ALA A 12 20.84 -11.16 55.49
N VAL A 13 19.88 -10.77 56.29
CA VAL A 13 18.47 -10.65 55.89
C VAL A 13 18.30 -9.55 54.82
N THR A 14 18.95 -8.40 55.00
CA THR A 14 18.89 -7.31 54.00
C THR A 14 19.47 -7.75 52.67
N VAL A 15 20.60 -8.46 52.66
CA VAL A 15 21.21 -8.98 51.44
C VAL A 15 20.27 -9.97 50.73
N VAL A 16 19.62 -10.85 51.47
CA VAL A 16 18.65 -11.81 50.91
C VAL A 16 17.45 -11.06 50.29
N ILE A 17 16.90 -10.06 51.01
CA ILE A 17 15.77 -9.26 50.46
C ILE A 17 16.19 -8.51 49.20
N VAL A 18 17.35 -7.89 49.18
CA VAL A 18 17.84 -7.20 47.97
C VAL A 18 18.05 -8.18 46.82
N ALA A 19 18.63 -9.35 47.09
CA ALA A 19 18.80 -10.38 46.05
C ALA A 19 17.46 -10.87 45.47
N LEU A 20 16.43 -11.08 46.33
CA LEU A 20 15.08 -11.45 45.89
C LEU A 20 14.42 -10.34 45.09
N LEU A 21 14.59 -9.07 45.48
CA LEU A 21 14.08 -7.93 44.70
C LEU A 21 14.77 -7.81 43.34
N LEU A 22 16.08 -8.03 43.25
CA LEU A 22 16.81 -8.02 41.99
C LEU A 22 16.39 -9.18 41.06
N LEU A 23 16.15 -10.37 41.62
CA LEU A 23 15.63 -11.51 40.89
C LEU A 23 14.20 -11.28 40.40
N SER A 24 13.37 -10.57 41.14
CA SER A 24 12.00 -10.25 40.76
C SER A 24 11.92 -9.17 39.68
N GLN A 25 12.97 -8.39 39.51
CA GLN A 25 13.08 -7.37 38.42
C GLN A 25 13.61 -7.94 37.10
N GLN A 26 13.98 -9.20 37.05
CA GLN A 26 14.33 -9.80 35.76
C GLN A 26 13.11 -9.74 34.86
N PRO A 27 13.20 -9.12 33.67
CA PRO A 27 12.09 -9.14 32.73
C PRO A 27 11.78 -10.59 32.44
N ILE A 28 10.53 -10.98 32.65
CA ILE A 28 10.04 -12.29 32.18
C ILE A 28 10.26 -12.25 30.68
N SER A 29 11.23 -13.01 30.20
CA SER A 29 11.48 -13.14 28.76
C SER A 29 10.19 -13.68 28.14
N THR A 30 9.41 -12.81 27.53
CA THR A 30 8.18 -13.13 26.78
C THR A 30 8.51 -13.88 25.48
N SER A 31 9.67 -14.52 25.43
CA SER A 31 10.22 -15.24 24.25
C SER A 31 9.53 -16.55 23.92
N PHE A 32 8.29 -16.77 24.37
CA PHE A 32 7.47 -17.89 23.91
C PHE A 32 6.47 -17.53 22.80
N LEU A 33 6.40 -16.25 22.42
CA LEU A 33 5.68 -15.92 21.19
C LEU A 33 6.66 -16.20 20.04
N PRO A 34 6.31 -17.05 19.08
CA PRO A 34 7.14 -17.23 17.89
C PRO A 34 7.34 -15.87 17.25
N GLU A 35 8.61 -15.48 17.07
CA GLU A 35 8.96 -14.29 16.33
C GLU A 35 8.37 -14.43 14.92
N ALA A 36 7.62 -13.41 14.47
CA ALA A 36 7.02 -13.42 13.15
C ALA A 36 8.15 -13.51 12.11
N ALA A 37 8.29 -14.69 11.50
CA ALA A 37 9.24 -14.90 10.42
C ALA A 37 8.59 -14.50 9.09
N PRO A 38 9.32 -13.85 8.17
CA PRO A 38 8.81 -13.58 6.83
C PRO A 38 8.59 -14.92 6.09
N GLY A 39 7.46 -15.01 5.40
CA GLY A 39 7.06 -16.18 4.63
C GLY A 39 6.01 -17.05 5.32
N GLY A 40 5.67 -18.16 4.69
CA GLY A 40 4.60 -19.07 5.10
C GLY A 40 3.42 -19.05 4.12
N ILE A 41 2.43 -19.91 4.40
CA ILE A 41 1.20 -19.98 3.62
C ILE A 41 0.08 -19.35 4.44
N TYR A 42 -0.52 -18.30 3.94
CA TYR A 42 -1.75 -17.71 4.46
C TYR A 42 -2.92 -18.17 3.59
N THR A 43 -3.95 -18.74 4.19
CA THR A 43 -5.15 -19.18 3.47
C THR A 43 -6.36 -18.41 3.99
N GLU A 44 -7.01 -17.69 3.11
CA GLU A 44 -8.23 -16.95 3.40
C GLU A 44 -9.37 -17.43 2.49
N ALA A 45 -10.57 -17.47 3.04
CA ALA A 45 -11.77 -17.79 2.28
C ALA A 45 -12.35 -16.50 1.71
N LEU A 46 -12.42 -16.42 0.38
CA LEU A 46 -13.04 -15.30 -0.32
C LEU A 46 -14.46 -15.68 -0.74
N VAL A 47 -15.43 -14.83 -0.39
CA VAL A 47 -16.84 -15.04 -0.78
C VAL A 47 -17.08 -14.39 -2.13
N GLY A 48 -17.43 -15.20 -3.14
CA GLY A 48 -17.70 -14.74 -4.49
C GLY A 48 -17.07 -15.63 -5.55
N SER A 49 -17.09 -15.17 -6.78
CA SER A 49 -16.41 -15.82 -7.91
C SER A 49 -15.38 -14.87 -8.49
N MET A 50 -14.18 -15.35 -8.68
CA MET A 50 -13.13 -14.64 -9.41
C MET A 50 -13.52 -14.53 -10.90
N GLY A 51 -13.46 -13.33 -11.44
CA GLY A 51 -13.81 -13.05 -12.83
C GLY A 51 -12.62 -12.50 -13.63
N ARG A 52 -12.30 -11.22 -13.45
CA ARG A 52 -11.28 -10.50 -14.24
C ARG A 52 -10.37 -9.72 -13.32
N LEU A 53 -9.11 -10.09 -13.28
CA LEU A 53 -8.11 -9.47 -12.41
C LEU A 53 -7.56 -8.18 -13.06
N ASN A 54 -8.40 -7.15 -13.08
CA ASN A 54 -8.08 -5.83 -13.60
C ASN A 54 -8.83 -4.77 -12.79
N PRO A 55 -8.15 -3.80 -12.19
CA PRO A 55 -8.77 -2.78 -11.33
C PRO A 55 -9.77 -1.88 -12.06
N MET A 56 -9.73 -1.87 -13.39
CA MET A 56 -10.74 -1.15 -14.19
C MET A 56 -12.05 -1.91 -14.38
N LEU A 57 -12.11 -3.19 -13.98
CA LEU A 57 -13.25 -4.08 -14.22
C LEU A 57 -13.88 -4.61 -12.92
N ASP A 58 -13.33 -4.27 -11.76
CA ASP A 58 -13.69 -4.87 -10.46
C ASP A 58 -14.74 -4.09 -9.67
N TRP A 59 -15.32 -3.02 -10.23
CA TRP A 59 -16.30 -2.15 -9.57
C TRP A 59 -17.51 -2.92 -8.98
N ASN A 60 -17.97 -3.95 -9.67
CA ASN A 60 -19.13 -4.72 -9.29
C ASN A 60 -18.75 -6.12 -8.74
N ASN A 61 -17.47 -6.42 -8.57
CA ASN A 61 -17.00 -7.69 -8.04
C ASN A 61 -16.02 -7.49 -6.88
N PRO A 62 -16.50 -7.54 -5.62
CA PRO A 62 -15.64 -7.39 -4.45
C PRO A 62 -14.50 -8.41 -4.40
N ALA A 63 -14.73 -9.66 -4.87
CA ALA A 63 -13.70 -10.70 -4.89
C ALA A 63 -12.54 -10.33 -5.82
N ASP A 64 -12.83 -9.85 -7.03
CA ASP A 64 -11.79 -9.36 -7.96
C ASP A 64 -11.04 -8.16 -7.38
N ARG A 65 -11.74 -7.24 -6.74
CA ARG A 65 -11.15 -6.05 -6.12
C ARG A 65 -10.19 -6.40 -5.00
N ASP A 66 -10.54 -7.34 -4.12
CA ASP A 66 -9.69 -7.76 -3.03
C ASP A 66 -8.42 -8.45 -3.55
N ILE A 67 -8.54 -9.28 -4.60
CA ILE A 67 -7.39 -9.89 -5.26
C ILE A 67 -6.56 -8.85 -6.00
N ASN A 68 -7.19 -7.92 -6.73
CA ASN A 68 -6.47 -6.88 -7.47
C ASN A 68 -5.60 -6.02 -6.56
N ARG A 69 -6.05 -5.71 -5.33
CA ARG A 69 -5.27 -4.97 -4.33
C ARG A 69 -4.00 -5.70 -3.87
N LEU A 70 -3.96 -7.01 -3.97
CA LEU A 70 -2.76 -7.80 -3.68
C LEU A 70 -1.79 -7.83 -4.87
N ILE A 71 -2.31 -7.77 -6.09
CA ILE A 71 -1.52 -7.91 -7.32
C ILE A 71 -1.01 -6.55 -7.81
N LEU A 72 -1.89 -5.54 -7.82
CA LEU A 72 -1.66 -4.24 -8.45
C LEU A 72 -1.67 -3.13 -7.40
N SER A 73 -0.51 -2.57 -7.13
CA SER A 73 -0.37 -1.45 -6.19
C SER A 73 -0.90 -0.14 -6.77
N GLY A 74 -1.46 0.70 -5.91
CA GLY A 74 -1.78 2.09 -6.20
C GLY A 74 -0.59 3.02 -5.93
N LEU A 75 -0.77 4.33 -6.13
CA LEU A 75 0.26 5.29 -5.74
C LEU A 75 0.41 5.34 -4.22
N ILE A 76 -0.69 5.34 -3.52
CA ILE A 76 -0.77 5.29 -2.06
C ILE A 76 -1.81 4.25 -1.63
N ARG A 77 -1.77 3.90 -0.37
CA ARG A 77 -2.80 3.08 0.31
C ARG A 77 -3.21 3.76 1.61
N PHE A 78 -4.35 3.38 2.17
CA PHE A 78 -4.75 3.81 3.51
C PHE A 78 -4.52 2.69 4.52
N ASP A 79 -4.06 3.05 5.71
CA ASP A 79 -3.94 2.11 6.83
C ASP A 79 -5.31 1.90 7.53
N SER A 80 -5.33 1.07 8.58
CA SER A 80 -6.53 0.79 9.36
C SER A 80 -7.11 2.01 10.11
N HIS A 81 -6.36 3.10 10.20
CA HIS A 81 -6.79 4.37 10.82
C HIS A 81 -7.24 5.39 9.77
N GLY A 82 -7.24 5.05 8.49
CA GLY A 82 -7.56 5.96 7.39
C GLY A 82 -6.46 6.97 7.10
N LEU A 83 -5.21 6.68 7.47
CA LEU A 83 -4.08 7.54 7.18
C LEU A 83 -3.38 7.09 5.88
N PRO A 84 -3.06 8.02 4.96
CA PRO A 84 -2.38 7.69 3.71
C PRO A 84 -0.95 7.19 3.98
N GLN A 85 -0.59 6.09 3.36
CA GLN A 85 0.70 5.42 3.45
C GLN A 85 1.32 5.27 2.06
N PRO A 86 2.65 5.30 1.94
CA PRO A 86 3.34 4.96 0.71
C PRO A 86 2.92 3.59 0.16
N ASP A 87 2.82 3.52 -1.20
CA ASP A 87 2.72 2.25 -1.93
C ASP A 87 3.68 2.30 -3.13
N LEU A 88 3.25 2.50 -4.38
CA LEU A 88 4.19 2.76 -5.49
C LEU A 88 4.90 4.10 -5.32
N ALA A 89 4.22 5.12 -4.85
CA ALA A 89 4.86 6.38 -4.48
C ALA A 89 5.57 6.24 -3.14
N GLU A 90 6.87 6.55 -3.10
CA GLU A 90 7.63 6.64 -1.85
C GLU A 90 7.36 7.94 -1.10
N ALA A 91 6.98 9.00 -1.82
CA ALA A 91 6.66 10.31 -1.27
C ALA A 91 5.70 11.07 -2.18
N TRP A 92 4.93 11.94 -1.57
CA TRP A 92 4.12 12.93 -2.27
C TRP A 92 4.09 14.24 -1.49
N GLY A 93 3.79 15.35 -2.17
CA GLY A 93 3.65 16.66 -1.57
C GLY A 93 2.51 17.44 -2.21
N THR A 94 1.82 18.25 -1.40
CA THR A 94 0.70 19.08 -1.83
C THR A 94 1.08 20.55 -1.72
N SER A 95 0.70 21.37 -2.70
CA SER A 95 0.86 22.82 -2.63
C SER A 95 -0.01 23.43 -1.51
N PRO A 96 0.37 24.59 -0.96
CA PRO A 96 -0.40 25.26 0.11
C PRO A 96 -1.85 25.55 -0.27
N ASP A 97 -2.15 25.76 -1.54
CA ASP A 97 -3.50 26.00 -2.07
C ASP A 97 -4.28 24.70 -2.37
N GLY A 98 -3.66 23.53 -2.17
CA GLY A 98 -4.31 22.24 -2.36
C GLY A 98 -4.61 21.85 -3.79
N THR A 99 -4.02 22.54 -4.78
CA THR A 99 -4.32 22.30 -6.21
C THR A 99 -3.24 21.47 -6.91
N LEU A 100 -2.00 21.41 -6.39
CA LEU A 100 -0.90 20.66 -6.98
C LEU A 100 -0.50 19.50 -6.08
N TYR A 101 -0.39 18.31 -6.67
CA TYR A 101 0.09 17.10 -6.00
C TYR A 101 1.29 16.55 -6.77
N ASN A 102 2.46 16.57 -6.16
CA ASN A 102 3.67 16.00 -6.72
C ASN A 102 3.89 14.59 -6.16
N PHE A 103 4.18 13.62 -7.01
CA PHE A 103 4.46 12.25 -6.61
C PHE A 103 5.84 11.82 -7.07
N SER A 104 6.51 11.01 -6.23
CA SER A 104 7.76 10.33 -6.54
C SER A 104 7.56 8.81 -6.40
N ILE A 105 7.69 8.07 -7.50
CA ILE A 105 7.63 6.60 -7.53
C ILE A 105 8.94 6.05 -6.97
N ARG A 106 8.87 5.00 -6.16
CA ARG A 106 10.03 4.30 -5.62
C ARG A 106 11.02 3.92 -6.74
N SER A 107 12.29 4.20 -6.56
CA SER A 107 13.32 3.92 -7.57
C SER A 107 13.43 2.44 -7.93
N ASN A 108 13.17 1.55 -6.96
CA ASN A 108 13.22 0.09 -7.09
C ASN A 108 11.86 -0.55 -7.43
N ALA A 109 10.82 0.24 -7.72
CA ALA A 109 9.55 -0.31 -8.14
C ALA A 109 9.67 -0.99 -9.50
N VAL A 110 9.34 -2.28 -9.55
CA VAL A 110 9.37 -3.12 -10.75
C VAL A 110 8.08 -3.93 -10.86
N TRP A 111 7.70 -4.25 -12.07
CA TRP A 111 6.66 -5.22 -12.40
C TRP A 111 7.14 -6.65 -12.16
N HIS A 112 6.23 -7.63 -12.05
CA HIS A 112 6.60 -9.05 -11.86
C HIS A 112 7.46 -9.61 -13.00
N ASP A 113 7.42 -9.00 -14.18
CA ASP A 113 8.27 -9.36 -15.33
C ASP A 113 9.64 -8.64 -15.33
N GLY A 114 9.93 -7.86 -14.29
CA GLY A 114 11.21 -7.17 -14.11
C GLY A 114 11.29 -5.80 -14.79
N GLN A 115 10.26 -5.36 -15.53
CA GLN A 115 10.24 -4.02 -16.12
C GLN A 115 10.08 -2.96 -15.00
N PRO A 116 10.72 -1.78 -15.12
CA PRO A 116 10.56 -0.73 -14.12
C PRO A 116 9.16 -0.11 -14.21
N VAL A 117 8.58 0.18 -13.04
CA VAL A 117 7.36 1.01 -12.97
C VAL A 117 7.74 2.46 -13.17
N THR A 118 7.03 3.15 -14.06
CA THR A 118 7.33 4.53 -14.44
C THR A 118 6.11 5.43 -14.29
N SER A 119 6.34 6.74 -14.36
CA SER A 119 5.28 7.74 -14.45
C SER A 119 4.38 7.56 -15.67
N ASP A 120 4.92 6.96 -16.77
CA ASP A 120 4.13 6.64 -17.95
C ASP A 120 3.06 5.57 -17.68
N ASP A 121 3.29 4.62 -16.79
CA ASP A 121 2.29 3.62 -16.40
C ASP A 121 1.11 4.29 -15.68
N VAL A 122 1.39 5.25 -14.80
CA VAL A 122 0.37 6.03 -14.09
C VAL A 122 -0.46 6.86 -15.06
N ILE A 123 0.22 7.60 -15.95
CA ILE A 123 -0.44 8.42 -16.98
C ILE A 123 -1.30 7.55 -17.89
N PHE A 124 -0.76 6.43 -18.36
CA PHE A 124 -1.47 5.45 -19.17
C PHE A 124 -2.73 4.94 -18.47
N THR A 125 -2.64 4.58 -17.18
CA THR A 125 -3.79 4.10 -16.43
C THR A 125 -4.91 5.14 -16.39
N ILE A 126 -4.57 6.41 -16.17
CA ILE A 126 -5.55 7.49 -16.13
C ILE A 126 -6.16 7.74 -17.52
N GLU A 127 -5.38 7.69 -18.58
CA GLU A 127 -5.91 7.81 -19.94
C GLU A 127 -6.84 6.63 -20.29
N MET A 128 -6.53 5.43 -19.81
CA MET A 128 -7.44 4.28 -19.93
C MET A 128 -8.76 4.51 -19.16
N ILE A 129 -8.71 5.10 -17.96
CA ILE A 129 -9.92 5.49 -17.20
C ILE A 129 -10.77 6.46 -18.01
N LYS A 130 -10.16 7.52 -18.54
CA LYS A 130 -10.85 8.55 -19.34
C LYS A 130 -11.51 7.97 -20.59
N SER A 131 -10.85 7.03 -21.26
CA SER A 131 -11.29 6.42 -22.53
C SER A 131 -12.14 5.17 -22.37
N SER A 132 -12.39 4.71 -21.17
CA SER A 132 -12.99 3.39 -20.85
C SER A 132 -14.48 3.23 -21.19
N GLY A 133 -15.12 4.22 -21.78
CA GLY A 133 -16.56 4.15 -22.13
C GLY A 133 -17.42 3.88 -20.89
N SER A 134 -18.20 2.79 -20.91
CA SER A 134 -19.07 2.39 -19.80
C SER A 134 -18.37 1.48 -18.75
N LEU A 135 -17.08 1.18 -18.92
CA LEU A 135 -16.35 0.31 -17.99
C LEU A 135 -16.05 0.98 -16.66
N PHE A 136 -16.05 2.30 -16.63
CA PHE A 136 -15.78 3.09 -15.43
C PHE A 136 -16.92 4.07 -15.12
N PRO A 137 -17.20 4.37 -13.84
CA PRO A 137 -18.20 5.36 -13.46
C PRO A 137 -17.94 6.72 -14.11
N GLN A 138 -19.01 7.39 -14.55
CA GLN A 138 -18.89 8.63 -15.32
C GLN A 138 -18.31 9.77 -14.48
N ASP A 139 -18.71 9.88 -13.22
CA ASP A 139 -18.22 10.89 -12.27
C ASP A 139 -16.69 10.81 -12.06
N ILE A 140 -16.13 9.60 -12.03
CA ILE A 140 -14.68 9.40 -11.93
C ILE A 140 -13.97 9.83 -13.21
N LYS A 141 -14.54 9.49 -14.38
CA LYS A 141 -13.99 9.95 -15.67
C LYS A 141 -14.03 11.46 -15.80
N ASP A 142 -15.13 12.09 -15.36
CA ASP A 142 -15.29 13.54 -15.39
C ASP A 142 -14.30 14.23 -14.44
N LEU A 143 -14.02 13.65 -13.28
CA LEU A 143 -12.96 14.12 -12.38
C LEU A 143 -11.59 14.08 -13.09
N TRP A 144 -11.20 12.92 -13.61
CA TRP A 144 -9.89 12.77 -14.26
C TRP A 144 -9.76 13.61 -15.55
N ALA A 145 -10.86 13.88 -16.25
CA ALA A 145 -10.85 14.75 -17.44
C ALA A 145 -10.48 16.21 -17.12
N GLN A 146 -10.72 16.65 -15.88
CA GLN A 146 -10.42 18.02 -15.43
C GLN A 146 -9.01 18.17 -14.86
N ILE A 147 -8.31 17.07 -14.58
CA ILE A 147 -7.00 17.06 -13.95
C ILE A 147 -5.92 17.04 -15.03
N GLU A 148 -5.05 18.04 -14.98
CA GLU A 148 -3.86 18.10 -15.81
C GLU A 148 -2.75 17.25 -15.19
N ILE A 149 -2.09 16.41 -16.00
CA ILE A 149 -0.97 15.57 -15.55
C ILE A 149 0.29 16.06 -16.24
N LYS A 150 1.29 16.40 -15.45
CA LYS A 150 2.60 16.81 -15.94
C LYS A 150 3.65 15.79 -15.54
N ARG A 151 4.24 15.13 -16.53
CA ARG A 151 5.40 14.26 -16.34
C ARG A 151 6.67 15.11 -16.23
N PHE A 152 7.53 14.85 -15.25
CA PHE A 152 8.85 15.47 -15.13
C PHE A 152 9.94 14.50 -15.62
N ASP A 153 9.91 13.27 -15.14
CA ASP A 153 10.81 12.18 -15.52
C ASP A 153 10.14 10.81 -15.35
N ASP A 154 10.90 9.72 -15.40
CA ASP A 154 10.37 8.36 -15.30
C ASP A 154 9.79 8.03 -13.91
N LYS A 155 10.12 8.77 -12.88
CA LYS A 155 9.68 8.51 -11.51
C LYS A 155 8.87 9.64 -10.90
N THR A 156 8.92 10.84 -11.48
CA THR A 156 8.27 12.02 -10.90
C THR A 156 7.26 12.64 -11.84
N PHE A 157 6.12 13.01 -11.29
CA PHE A 157 5.03 13.66 -12.01
C PHE A 157 4.17 14.48 -11.06
N GLN A 158 3.30 15.29 -11.63
CA GLN A 158 2.41 16.21 -10.90
C GLN A 158 0.99 16.09 -11.43
N PHE A 159 0.04 16.06 -10.52
CA PHE A 159 -1.37 16.36 -10.81
C PHE A 159 -1.67 17.81 -10.49
N LYS A 160 -2.37 18.48 -11.40
CA LYS A 160 -2.90 19.82 -11.19
C LYS A 160 -4.41 19.78 -11.29
N LEU A 161 -5.05 20.06 -10.18
CA LEU A 161 -6.49 20.11 -10.03
C LEU A 161 -7.00 21.51 -10.39
N PRO A 162 -8.21 21.65 -10.94
CA PRO A 162 -8.80 22.96 -11.24
C PRO A 162 -9.13 23.76 -9.97
N GLU A 163 -9.42 23.07 -8.87
CA GLU A 163 -9.72 23.63 -7.54
C GLU A 163 -9.28 22.68 -6.44
N PRO A 164 -9.11 23.15 -5.18
CA PRO A 164 -8.76 22.28 -4.06
C PRO A 164 -9.80 21.18 -3.86
N PHE A 165 -9.35 19.94 -3.80
CA PHE A 165 -10.20 18.78 -3.61
C PHE A 165 -9.63 17.87 -2.52
N ALA A 166 -10.13 18.00 -1.29
CA ALA A 166 -9.60 17.26 -0.12
C ALA A 166 -9.59 15.74 -0.28
N PRO A 167 -10.60 15.08 -0.92
CA PRO A 167 -10.60 13.64 -1.12
C PRO A 167 -9.67 13.14 -2.23
N PHE A 168 -8.88 14.00 -2.87
CA PHE A 168 -8.08 13.61 -4.04
C PHE A 168 -7.20 12.37 -3.82
N LEU A 169 -6.63 12.21 -2.62
CA LEU A 169 -5.79 11.06 -2.31
C LEU A 169 -6.55 9.72 -2.36
N ASP A 170 -7.86 9.70 -2.12
CA ASP A 170 -8.66 8.48 -2.28
C ASP A 170 -8.70 8.01 -3.74
N TYR A 171 -8.64 8.95 -4.67
CA TYR A 171 -8.70 8.70 -6.12
C TYR A 171 -7.38 8.27 -6.75
N VAL A 172 -6.30 8.18 -5.99
CA VAL A 172 -4.99 7.68 -6.45
C VAL A 172 -4.60 6.34 -5.81
N THR A 173 -5.58 5.66 -5.18
CA THR A 173 -5.41 4.33 -4.58
C THR A 173 -5.68 3.18 -5.56
N PHE A 174 -6.16 3.47 -6.78
CA PHE A 174 -6.42 2.43 -7.78
C PHE A 174 -5.12 1.74 -8.22
N GLY A 175 -5.21 0.47 -8.57
CA GLY A 175 -4.08 -0.29 -9.09
C GLY A 175 -3.58 0.29 -10.42
N VAL A 176 -2.30 0.58 -10.50
CA VAL A 176 -1.64 1.07 -11.73
C VAL A 176 -1.51 -0.09 -12.71
N LEU A 177 -1.76 0.17 -14.00
CA LEU A 177 -1.68 -0.80 -15.08
C LEU A 177 -0.34 -0.73 -15.82
N PRO A 178 0.23 -1.89 -16.24
CA PRO A 178 1.48 -1.94 -17.01
C PRO A 178 1.25 -1.45 -18.45
N LYS A 179 1.73 -0.25 -18.76
CA LYS A 179 1.61 0.33 -20.09
C LYS A 179 2.20 -0.59 -21.17
N HIS A 180 3.38 -1.14 -20.92
CA HIS A 180 4.09 -1.98 -21.88
C HIS A 180 3.34 -3.24 -22.32
N LEU A 181 2.35 -3.70 -21.53
CA LEU A 181 1.51 -4.86 -21.88
C LEU A 181 0.16 -4.47 -22.46
N LEU A 182 -0.33 -3.26 -22.16
CA LEU A 182 -1.69 -2.86 -22.47
C LEU A 182 -1.80 -1.71 -23.46
N GLU A 183 -0.71 -1.05 -23.85
CA GLU A 183 -0.75 0.12 -24.73
C GLU A 183 -1.33 -0.17 -26.12
N THR A 184 -1.27 -1.42 -26.57
CA THR A 184 -1.86 -1.86 -27.85
C THR A 184 -3.31 -2.35 -27.73
N VAL A 185 -3.84 -2.44 -26.51
CA VAL A 185 -5.20 -2.90 -26.24
C VAL A 185 -6.15 -1.70 -26.21
N PRO A 186 -7.10 -1.59 -27.14
CA PRO A 186 -8.11 -0.55 -27.09
C PRO A 186 -8.94 -0.62 -25.81
N ALA A 187 -9.34 0.55 -25.28
CA ALA A 187 -10.07 0.60 -24.01
C ALA A 187 -11.40 -0.18 -24.03
N ASP A 188 -12.08 -0.24 -25.17
CA ASP A 188 -13.31 -1.01 -25.36
C ASP A 188 -13.08 -2.53 -25.39
N GLN A 189 -11.86 -2.98 -25.65
CA GLN A 189 -11.45 -4.39 -25.65
C GLN A 189 -10.77 -4.82 -24.35
N LEU A 190 -10.56 -3.90 -23.43
CA LEU A 190 -9.90 -4.18 -22.15
C LEU A 190 -10.60 -5.32 -21.39
N ALA A 191 -11.92 -5.42 -21.46
CA ALA A 191 -12.70 -6.46 -20.79
C ALA A 191 -12.38 -7.89 -21.26
N THR A 192 -11.79 -8.06 -22.45
CA THR A 192 -11.43 -9.36 -23.05
C THR A 192 -9.92 -9.56 -23.16
N ALA A 193 -9.12 -8.63 -22.64
CA ALA A 193 -7.67 -8.72 -22.68
C ALA A 193 -7.15 -9.96 -21.95
N GLN A 194 -6.14 -10.63 -22.52
CA GLN A 194 -5.47 -11.78 -21.89
C GLN A 194 -4.87 -11.42 -20.51
N PHE A 195 -4.45 -10.20 -20.34
CA PHE A 195 -3.97 -9.65 -19.06
C PHE A 195 -4.92 -9.95 -17.89
N ASN A 196 -6.22 -9.90 -18.09
CA ASN A 196 -7.23 -10.10 -17.04
C ASN A 196 -7.24 -11.52 -16.44
N LEU A 197 -6.64 -12.49 -17.13
CA LEU A 197 -6.53 -13.87 -16.70
C LEU A 197 -5.18 -14.20 -16.08
N GLN A 198 -4.15 -13.44 -16.46
CA GLN A 198 -2.77 -13.60 -15.98
C GLN A 198 -2.14 -12.22 -15.79
N PRO A 199 -2.58 -11.49 -14.77
CA PRO A 199 -2.10 -10.13 -14.54
C PRO A 199 -0.64 -10.10 -14.12
N ILE A 200 0.09 -9.16 -14.64
CA ILE A 200 1.44 -8.78 -14.19
C ILE A 200 1.27 -7.56 -13.31
N GLY A 201 1.64 -7.68 -12.06
CA GLY A 201 1.47 -6.64 -11.05
C GLY A 201 2.78 -6.18 -10.44
N THR A 202 2.66 -5.47 -9.32
CA THR A 202 3.78 -4.91 -8.53
C THR A 202 3.70 -5.35 -7.07
N GLY A 203 2.67 -6.12 -6.72
CA GLY A 203 2.43 -6.68 -5.40
C GLY A 203 3.40 -7.80 -5.04
N PRO A 204 3.28 -8.40 -3.83
CA PRO A 204 4.11 -9.50 -3.37
C PRO A 204 3.90 -10.80 -4.14
#